data_e92090c7c745b0bccfed58583222960d
#
_entry.id   e92090c7c745b0bccfed58583222960d
#
_cell.length_a   1.000
_cell.length_b   1.000
_cell.length_c   1.000
_cell.angle_alpha   90.00
_cell.angle_beta   90.00
_cell.angle_gamma   90.00
#
_symmetry.space_group_name_H-M   'P 1'
#
loop_
_entity.id
_entity.type
_entity.pdbx_description
1 polymer ?
#
loop_
_entity_poly.entity_id
_entity_poly.type
_entity_poly.pdbx_seq_one_letter_code
_entity_poly.pdbx_strand_id
1 'polypeptide(L)'
;SVANWTDALTGERTIAEYGQPFTDAGYEGAWIKEEFWRNVINTFVVCFFVVCTSLTIGTLGGYALSRSGYRYTLILLIAALIFRAMPPITLVSGYMLPFFEWNVWGILPTTIIVLVAINQTFTLWMLHSFFQNIPKELDESAKVDGCSQFKAFRLVIIPVMWPGVITTGLFSF
;
A
#
# COMPACT_ATOMS: atom_id res chain seq x y z
N SER A 1 -4.56 16.25 -25.95
CA SER A 1 -3.88 17.52 -26.24
C SER A 1 -4.89 18.66 -26.15
N VAL A 2 -4.40 19.86 -25.82
CA VAL A 2 -5.24 21.09 -25.66
C VAL A 2 -6.05 21.41 -26.94
N ALA A 3 -5.55 21.03 -28.10
CA ALA A 3 -6.21 21.20 -29.39
C ALA A 3 -7.60 20.52 -29.46
N ASN A 4 -7.79 19.39 -28.82
CA ASN A 4 -9.05 18.65 -28.89
C ASN A 4 -10.20 19.34 -28.13
N TRP A 5 -9.93 20.11 -27.10
CA TRP A 5 -10.96 20.83 -26.36
C TRP A 5 -11.45 22.09 -27.09
N THR A 6 -10.55 22.76 -27.79
CA THR A 6 -10.94 23.92 -28.62
C THR A 6 -11.82 23.51 -29.79
N ASP A 7 -11.51 22.37 -30.43
CA ASP A 7 -12.29 21.82 -31.54
C ASP A 7 -13.72 21.41 -31.07
N ALA A 8 -13.85 20.90 -29.83
CA ALA A 8 -15.13 20.58 -29.23
C ALA A 8 -15.99 21.82 -28.94
N LEU A 9 -15.35 22.92 -28.51
CA LEU A 9 -16.05 24.17 -28.18
C LEU A 9 -16.42 24.97 -29.44
N THR A 10 -15.66 24.84 -30.52
CA THR A 10 -15.95 25.51 -31.82
C THR A 10 -16.95 24.76 -32.68
N GLY A 11 -17.33 23.53 -32.28
CA GLY A 11 -18.28 22.72 -33.03
C GLY A 11 -17.70 22.09 -34.30
N GLU A 12 -16.38 22.17 -34.52
CA GLU A 12 -15.70 21.55 -35.66
C GLU A 12 -15.67 20.00 -35.55
N ARG A 13 -15.88 19.44 -34.34
CA ARG A 13 -16.08 17.99 -34.12
C ARG A 13 -17.32 17.74 -33.29
N THR A 14 -18.14 16.80 -33.73
CA THR A 14 -19.34 16.36 -33.00
C THR A 14 -18.95 15.58 -31.75
N ILE A 15 -19.76 15.71 -30.68
CA ILE A 15 -19.62 14.95 -29.42
C ILE A 15 -19.53 13.43 -29.70
N ALA A 16 -20.13 12.95 -30.79
CA ALA A 16 -20.04 11.56 -31.23
C ALA A 16 -18.60 11.14 -31.62
N GLU A 17 -17.75 12.04 -32.09
CA GLU A 17 -16.34 11.74 -32.38
C GLU A 17 -15.47 11.66 -31.11
N TYR A 18 -15.89 12.34 -30.03
CA TYR A 18 -15.24 12.19 -28.71
C TYR A 18 -15.75 10.95 -27.96
N GLY A 19 -16.92 10.42 -28.35
CA GLY A 19 -17.49 9.20 -27.81
C GLY A 19 -16.96 7.91 -28.43
N GLN A 20 -15.89 7.97 -29.24
CA GLN A 20 -15.28 6.78 -29.85
C GLN A 20 -14.05 6.17 -29.10
N PRO A 21 -13.91 6.27 -27.79
CA PRO A 21 -12.89 5.48 -27.09
C PRO A 21 -13.17 3.97 -27.15
N PHE A 22 -14.37 3.58 -27.58
CA PHE A 22 -14.83 2.19 -27.67
C PHE A 22 -14.85 1.63 -29.11
N THR A 23 -14.34 2.37 -30.09
CA THR A 23 -14.12 1.81 -31.42
C THR A 23 -12.86 0.93 -31.45
N ASP A 24 -12.81 -0.02 -32.38
CA ASP A 24 -11.65 -0.91 -32.59
C ASP A 24 -10.34 -0.12 -32.68
N ALA A 25 -10.35 1.06 -33.30
CA ALA A 25 -9.22 1.98 -33.36
C ALA A 25 -8.77 2.51 -31.98
N GLY A 26 -9.70 2.73 -31.04
CA GLY A 26 -9.40 3.13 -29.67
C GLY A 26 -8.78 1.98 -28.86
N TYR A 27 -9.31 0.77 -29.02
CA TYR A 27 -8.76 -0.42 -28.39
C TYR A 27 -7.38 -0.78 -28.96
N GLU A 28 -7.23 -0.83 -30.28
CA GLU A 28 -5.93 -1.08 -30.92
C GLU A 28 -4.91 0.00 -30.55
N GLY A 29 -5.32 1.28 -30.50
CA GLY A 29 -4.44 2.38 -30.08
C GLY A 29 -3.97 2.22 -28.64
N ALA A 30 -4.89 1.99 -27.69
CA ALA A 30 -4.57 1.89 -26.27
C ALA A 30 -3.82 0.60 -25.93
N TRP A 31 -4.28 -0.54 -26.43
CA TRP A 31 -3.67 -1.83 -26.08
C TRP A 31 -2.38 -2.14 -26.82
N ILE A 32 -2.28 -1.83 -28.10
CA ILE A 32 -1.18 -2.25 -28.96
C ILE A 32 -0.15 -1.12 -29.10
N LYS A 33 -0.57 0.09 -29.47
CA LYS A 33 0.35 1.20 -29.74
C LYS A 33 0.92 1.81 -28.46
N GLU A 34 0.10 1.97 -27.42
CA GLU A 34 0.54 2.55 -26.13
C GLU A 34 1.06 1.49 -25.14
N GLU A 35 1.12 0.23 -25.57
CA GLU A 35 1.57 -0.89 -24.72
C GLU A 35 0.90 -0.90 -23.32
N PHE A 36 -0.37 -0.54 -23.25
CA PHE A 36 -1.13 -0.39 -21.99
C PHE A 36 -1.09 -1.65 -21.11
N TRP A 37 -1.06 -2.82 -21.72
CA TRP A 37 -0.92 -4.09 -21.02
C TRP A 37 0.37 -4.17 -20.17
N ARG A 38 1.48 -3.55 -20.62
CA ARG A 38 2.74 -3.48 -19.85
C ARG A 38 2.56 -2.63 -18.60
N ASN A 39 1.85 -1.51 -18.72
CA ASN A 39 1.54 -0.65 -17.58
C ASN A 39 0.64 -1.36 -16.57
N VAL A 40 -0.34 -2.15 -17.04
CA VAL A 40 -1.19 -2.99 -16.19
C VAL A 40 -0.35 -4.02 -15.42
N ILE A 41 0.54 -4.75 -16.11
CA ILE A 41 1.42 -5.73 -15.45
C ILE A 41 2.34 -5.05 -14.44
N ASN A 42 2.98 -3.94 -14.81
CA ASN A 42 3.85 -3.19 -13.91
C ASN A 42 3.10 -2.73 -12.65
N THR A 43 1.86 -2.24 -12.80
CA THR A 43 1.01 -1.85 -11.68
C THR A 43 0.71 -3.05 -10.77
N PHE A 44 0.34 -4.19 -11.34
CA PHE A 44 0.12 -5.41 -10.56
C PHE A 44 1.37 -5.85 -9.79
N VAL A 45 2.52 -5.83 -10.42
CA VAL A 45 3.80 -6.18 -9.79
C VAL A 45 4.11 -5.22 -8.64
N VAL A 46 3.98 -3.91 -8.86
CA VAL A 46 4.21 -2.91 -7.81
C VAL A 46 3.24 -3.12 -6.66
N CYS A 47 1.93 -3.21 -6.92
CA CYS A 47 0.92 -3.42 -5.88
C CYS A 47 1.18 -4.70 -5.08
N PHE A 48 1.50 -5.81 -5.75
CA PHE A 48 1.80 -7.07 -5.09
C PHE A 48 2.98 -6.93 -4.11
N PHE A 49 4.10 -6.35 -4.55
CA PHE A 49 5.27 -6.17 -3.68
C PHE A 49 5.01 -5.15 -2.56
N VAL A 50 4.27 -4.07 -2.83
CA VAL A 50 3.86 -3.09 -1.81
C VAL A 50 3.03 -3.76 -0.72
N VAL A 51 2.00 -4.50 -1.11
CA VAL A 51 1.10 -5.18 -0.15
C VAL A 51 1.86 -6.22 0.67
N CYS A 52 2.63 -7.11 0.03
CA CYS A 52 3.40 -8.14 0.73
C CYS A 52 4.40 -7.54 1.73
N THR A 53 5.12 -6.50 1.32
CA THR A 53 6.11 -5.84 2.20
C THR A 53 5.42 -5.09 3.34
N SER A 54 4.38 -4.32 3.04
CA SER A 54 3.60 -3.59 4.05
C SER A 54 2.94 -4.52 5.05
N LEU A 55 2.36 -5.63 4.61
CA LEU A 55 1.76 -6.63 5.50
C LEU A 55 2.82 -7.28 6.40
N THR A 56 3.98 -7.63 5.85
CA THR A 56 5.06 -8.25 6.64
C THR A 56 5.54 -7.31 7.75
N ILE A 57 5.89 -6.09 7.41
CA ILE A 57 6.33 -5.07 8.37
C ILE A 57 5.20 -4.71 9.34
N GLY A 58 4.00 -4.49 8.81
CA GLY A 58 2.82 -4.12 9.59
C GLY A 58 2.38 -5.20 10.57
N THR A 59 2.49 -6.48 10.19
CA THR A 59 2.14 -7.61 11.06
C THR A 59 3.10 -7.71 12.24
N LEU A 60 4.41 -7.60 11.99
CA LEU A 60 5.42 -7.60 13.04
C LEU A 60 5.29 -6.38 13.97
N GLY A 61 5.15 -5.19 13.37
CA GLY A 61 4.99 -3.94 14.11
C GLY A 61 3.66 -3.86 14.86
N GLY A 62 2.55 -4.24 14.24
CA GLY A 62 1.23 -4.26 14.85
C GLY A 62 1.14 -5.20 16.04
N TYR A 63 1.73 -6.40 15.93
CA TYR A 63 1.85 -7.33 17.04
C TYR A 63 2.70 -6.75 18.17
N ALA A 64 3.90 -6.23 17.87
CA ALA A 64 4.76 -5.64 18.88
C ALA A 64 4.09 -4.48 19.61
N LEU A 65 3.39 -3.60 18.89
CA LEU A 65 2.64 -2.50 19.48
C LEU A 65 1.46 -2.97 20.32
N SER A 66 0.75 -4.00 19.90
CA SER A 66 -0.41 -4.54 20.65
C SER A 66 -0.01 -5.17 21.98
N ARG A 67 1.23 -5.64 22.10
CA ARG A 67 1.80 -6.25 23.32
C ARG A 67 2.68 -5.30 24.13
N SER A 68 3.01 -4.13 23.60
CA SER A 68 3.77 -3.09 24.31
C SER A 68 2.87 -2.26 25.25
N GLY A 69 3.51 -1.44 26.09
CA GLY A 69 2.79 -0.58 27.03
C GLY A 69 1.95 0.50 26.32
N TYR A 70 0.76 0.77 26.82
CA TYR A 70 -0.23 1.68 26.24
C TYR A 70 0.34 3.06 25.83
N ARG A 71 1.22 3.63 26.65
CA ARG A 71 1.80 4.98 26.37
C ARG A 71 2.66 4.99 25.11
N TYR A 72 3.52 4.00 24.94
CA TYR A 72 4.40 3.91 23.75
C TYR A 72 3.59 3.65 22.48
N THR A 73 2.64 2.75 22.56
CA THR A 73 1.72 2.45 21.46
C THR A 73 0.94 3.68 21.01
N LEU A 74 0.38 4.42 21.98
CA LEU A 74 -0.39 5.62 21.70
C LEU A 74 0.46 6.70 21.00
N ILE A 75 1.66 6.97 21.51
CA ILE A 75 2.58 7.96 20.94
C ILE A 75 2.94 7.59 19.49
N LEU A 76 3.30 6.33 19.25
CA LEU A 76 3.68 5.87 17.91
C LEU A 76 2.50 5.91 16.92
N LEU A 77 1.31 5.51 17.36
CA LEU A 77 0.12 5.55 16.50
C LEU A 77 -0.32 7.00 16.21
N ILE A 78 -0.24 7.91 17.19
CA ILE A 78 -0.52 9.33 16.95
C ILE A 78 0.51 9.93 15.99
N ALA A 79 1.81 9.65 16.18
CA ALA A 79 2.84 10.10 15.27
C ALA A 79 2.57 9.59 13.84
N ALA A 80 2.21 8.32 13.68
CA ALA A 80 1.86 7.75 12.39
C ALA A 80 0.65 8.46 11.75
N LEU A 81 -0.38 8.81 12.53
CA LEU A 81 -1.54 9.57 12.03
C LEU A 81 -1.16 10.99 11.60
N ILE A 82 -0.25 11.66 12.32
CA ILE A 82 0.27 12.98 11.93
C ILE A 82 0.95 12.90 10.57
N PHE A 83 1.82 11.90 10.37
CA PHE A 83 2.45 11.68 9.06
C PHE A 83 1.42 11.40 7.95
N ARG A 84 0.37 10.65 8.25
CA ARG A 84 -0.69 10.38 7.28
C ARG A 84 -1.52 11.62 6.94
N ALA A 85 -1.64 12.60 7.84
CA ALA A 85 -2.34 13.86 7.59
C ALA A 85 -1.57 14.77 6.61
N MET A 86 -0.28 14.52 6.39
CA MET A 86 0.49 15.26 5.39
C MET A 86 0.08 14.85 3.97
N PRO A 87 -0.02 15.79 3.03
CA PRO A 87 -0.29 15.46 1.63
C PRO A 87 0.80 14.51 1.08
N PRO A 88 0.44 13.39 0.42
CA PRO A 88 1.42 12.44 -0.11
C PRO A 88 2.46 13.08 -1.04
N ILE A 89 2.07 14.11 -1.78
CA ILE A 89 2.99 14.83 -2.67
C ILE A 89 4.15 15.51 -1.92
N THR A 90 3.92 15.98 -0.71
CA THR A 90 4.96 16.59 0.13
C THR A 90 5.99 15.54 0.57
N LEU A 91 5.52 14.33 0.89
CA LEU A 91 6.41 13.22 1.23
C LEU A 91 7.24 12.79 0.02
N VAL A 92 6.61 12.65 -1.15
CA VAL A 92 7.30 12.27 -2.39
C VAL A 92 8.39 13.30 -2.74
N SER A 93 8.12 14.59 -2.63
CA SER A 93 9.13 15.62 -2.92
C SER A 93 10.35 15.53 -2.01
N GLY A 94 10.19 15.11 -0.75
CA GLY A 94 11.30 14.87 0.18
C GLY A 94 12.19 13.70 -0.20
N TYR A 95 11.62 12.65 -0.84
CA TYR A 95 12.40 11.49 -1.32
C TYR A 95 13.07 11.73 -2.68
N MET A 96 12.63 12.71 -3.45
CA MET A 96 13.15 12.96 -4.79
C MET A 96 14.65 13.23 -4.78
N LEU A 97 15.12 14.13 -3.93
CA LEU A 97 16.53 14.55 -3.92
C LEU A 97 17.50 13.39 -3.73
N PRO A 98 17.42 12.59 -2.64
CA PRO A 98 18.32 11.46 -2.45
C PRO A 98 18.22 10.39 -3.55
N PHE A 99 17.05 10.17 -4.13
CA PHE A 99 16.91 9.19 -5.19
C PHE A 99 17.49 9.66 -6.53
N PHE A 100 17.49 10.97 -6.79
CA PHE A 100 18.22 11.53 -7.93
C PHE A 100 19.73 11.44 -7.72
N GLU A 101 20.23 11.77 -6.53
CA GLU A 101 21.66 11.68 -6.20
C GLU A 101 22.19 10.26 -6.33
N TRP A 102 21.40 9.26 -5.95
CA TRP A 102 21.75 7.84 -6.05
C TRP A 102 21.49 7.22 -7.42
N ASN A 103 20.99 7.99 -8.40
CA ASN A 103 20.62 7.49 -9.74
C ASN A 103 19.61 6.33 -9.72
N VAL A 104 18.75 6.27 -8.73
CA VAL A 104 17.70 5.22 -8.59
C VAL A 104 16.30 5.76 -8.80
N TRP A 105 16.17 6.98 -9.29
CA TRP A 105 14.88 7.57 -9.61
C TRP A 105 14.23 6.88 -10.82
N GLY A 106 12.93 6.61 -10.72
CA GLY A 106 12.16 6.01 -11.83
C GLY A 106 12.27 4.50 -11.98
N ILE A 107 13.04 3.81 -11.13
CA ILE A 107 13.08 2.35 -11.12
C ILE A 107 11.98 1.76 -10.23
N LEU A 108 11.48 0.58 -10.59
CA LEU A 108 10.40 -0.10 -9.86
C LEU A 108 10.66 -0.27 -8.35
N PRO A 109 11.85 -0.70 -7.89
CA PRO A 109 12.14 -0.84 -6.46
C PRO A 109 11.97 0.46 -5.67
N THR A 110 12.39 1.59 -6.23
CA THR A 110 12.24 2.91 -5.58
C THR A 110 10.78 3.28 -5.41
N THR A 111 9.96 3.05 -6.43
CA THR A 111 8.52 3.27 -6.38
C THR A 111 7.89 2.39 -5.30
N ILE A 112 8.27 1.12 -5.22
CA ILE A 112 7.77 0.20 -4.19
C ILE A 112 8.11 0.69 -2.78
N ILE A 113 9.35 1.10 -2.53
CA ILE A 113 9.80 1.60 -1.21
C ILE A 113 8.97 2.82 -0.78
N VAL A 114 8.79 3.79 -1.68
CA VAL A 114 8.01 5.01 -1.39
C VAL A 114 6.55 4.67 -1.09
N LEU A 115 5.92 3.82 -1.90
CA LEU A 115 4.54 3.41 -1.71
C LEU A 115 4.36 2.59 -0.41
N VAL A 116 5.31 1.72 -0.07
CA VAL A 116 5.32 1.01 1.21
C VAL A 116 5.36 2.00 2.36
N ALA A 117 6.25 3.00 2.32
CA ALA A 117 6.37 4.00 3.39
C ALA A 117 5.07 4.80 3.59
N ILE A 118 4.41 5.21 2.51
CA ILE A 118 3.15 5.94 2.55
C ILE A 118 2.01 5.06 3.09
N ASN A 119 1.93 3.81 2.64
CA ASN A 119 0.86 2.88 3.00
C ASN A 119 1.03 2.28 4.40
N GLN A 120 2.28 2.25 4.92
CA GLN A 120 2.64 1.57 6.18
C GLN A 120 1.82 2.05 7.38
N THR A 121 1.53 3.34 7.46
CA THR A 121 0.73 3.91 8.55
C THR A 121 -0.65 3.27 8.67
N PHE A 122 -1.35 3.13 7.55
CA PHE A 122 -2.68 2.51 7.50
C PHE A 122 -2.62 1.03 7.86
N THR A 123 -1.70 0.30 7.23
CA THR A 123 -1.50 -1.14 7.46
C THR A 123 -1.16 -1.43 8.93
N LEU A 124 -0.27 -0.64 9.53
CA LEU A 124 0.12 -0.77 10.93
C LEU A 124 -1.07 -0.53 11.87
N TRP A 125 -1.86 0.52 11.62
CA TRP A 125 -3.00 0.89 12.43
C TRP A 125 -4.08 -0.21 12.40
N MET A 126 -4.37 -0.70 11.21
CA MET A 126 -5.39 -1.74 11.00
C MET A 126 -4.98 -3.07 11.64
N LEU A 127 -3.75 -3.52 11.41
CA LEU A 127 -3.24 -4.75 12.01
C LEU A 127 -3.11 -4.66 13.55
N HIS A 128 -2.64 -3.52 14.07
CA HIS A 128 -2.64 -3.27 15.51
C HIS A 128 -4.04 -3.42 16.11
N SER A 129 -5.07 -2.83 15.48
CA SER A 129 -6.46 -2.94 15.93
C SER A 129 -6.95 -4.39 15.95
N PHE A 130 -6.62 -5.17 14.92
CA PHE A 130 -6.95 -6.60 14.91
C PHE A 130 -6.21 -7.39 16.00
N PHE A 131 -4.92 -7.12 16.22
CA PHE A 131 -4.15 -7.79 17.27
C PHE A 131 -4.64 -7.47 18.68
N GLN A 132 -5.22 -6.29 18.91
CA GLN A 132 -5.82 -5.94 20.21
C GLN A 132 -7.02 -6.83 20.58
N ASN A 133 -7.73 -7.34 19.57
CA ASN A 133 -8.87 -8.24 19.80
C ASN A 133 -8.45 -9.68 20.14
N ILE A 134 -7.16 -10.01 20.00
CA ILE A 134 -6.63 -11.33 20.37
C ILE A 134 -6.22 -11.32 21.84
N PRO A 135 -6.82 -12.19 22.68
CA PRO A 135 -6.48 -12.31 24.09
C PRO A 135 -4.99 -12.56 24.33
N LYS A 136 -4.41 -11.89 25.33
CA LYS A 136 -2.98 -12.06 25.68
C LYS A 136 -2.68 -13.43 26.29
N GLU A 137 -3.69 -14.08 26.82
CA GLU A 137 -3.66 -15.42 27.40
C GLU A 137 -3.17 -16.47 26.39
N LEU A 138 -3.39 -16.25 25.07
CA LEU A 138 -2.86 -17.14 24.03
C LEU A 138 -1.33 -17.07 23.94
N ASP A 139 -0.76 -15.86 24.07
CA ASP A 139 0.70 -15.70 24.13
C ASP A 139 1.28 -16.34 25.41
N GLU A 140 0.58 -16.18 26.54
CA GLU A 140 1.01 -16.71 27.83
C GLU A 140 0.94 -18.24 27.86
N SER A 141 -0.15 -18.82 27.35
CA SER A 141 -0.30 -20.28 27.23
C SER A 141 0.80 -20.88 26.36
N ALA A 142 1.08 -20.27 25.20
CA ALA A 142 2.15 -20.74 24.33
C ALA A 142 3.54 -20.67 24.99
N LYS A 143 3.79 -19.68 25.85
CA LYS A 143 5.03 -19.59 26.63
C LYS A 143 5.11 -20.67 27.72
N VAL A 144 4.02 -21.00 28.38
CA VAL A 144 3.95 -22.11 29.35
C VAL A 144 4.27 -23.43 28.65
N ASP A 145 3.83 -23.60 27.40
CA ASP A 145 4.14 -24.75 26.54
C ASP A 145 5.59 -24.73 26.01
N GLY A 146 6.44 -23.81 26.49
CA GLY A 146 7.87 -23.74 26.14
C GLY A 146 8.15 -23.04 24.80
N CYS A 147 7.18 -22.32 24.21
CA CYS A 147 7.41 -21.53 23.01
C CYS A 147 8.16 -20.24 23.35
N SER A 148 9.18 -19.91 22.53
CA SER A 148 9.74 -18.56 22.52
C SER A 148 8.71 -17.56 21.98
N GLN A 149 8.89 -16.26 22.26
CA GLN A 149 7.98 -15.19 21.79
C GLN A 149 7.72 -15.26 20.28
N PHE A 150 8.77 -15.46 19.48
CA PHE A 150 8.65 -15.55 18.02
C PHE A 150 7.96 -16.85 17.58
N LYS A 151 8.20 -17.94 18.30
CA LYS A 151 7.53 -19.22 18.03
C LYS A 151 6.04 -19.13 18.33
N ALA A 152 5.66 -18.54 19.47
CA ALA A 152 4.26 -18.27 19.83
C ALA A 152 3.57 -17.38 18.78
N PHE A 153 4.22 -16.29 18.37
CA PHE A 153 3.72 -15.41 17.31
C PHE A 153 3.44 -16.19 16.02
N ARG A 154 4.42 -16.98 15.53
CA ARG A 154 4.32 -17.67 14.25
C ARG A 154 3.32 -18.81 14.25
N LEU A 155 3.28 -19.62 15.32
CA LEU A 155 2.52 -20.87 15.37
C LEU A 155 1.12 -20.71 15.95
N VAL A 156 0.89 -19.70 16.81
CA VAL A 156 -0.39 -19.50 17.50
C VAL A 156 -1.06 -18.21 16.99
N ILE A 157 -0.37 -17.09 17.07
CA ILE A 157 -0.99 -15.78 16.83
C ILE A 157 -1.26 -15.56 15.35
N ILE A 158 -0.31 -15.84 14.45
CA ILE A 158 -0.49 -15.62 13.00
C ILE A 158 -1.65 -16.43 12.42
N PRO A 159 -1.83 -17.74 12.72
CA PRO A 159 -2.98 -18.48 12.23
C PRO A 159 -4.33 -17.91 12.68
N VAL A 160 -4.42 -17.45 13.91
CA VAL A 160 -5.64 -16.80 14.44
C VAL A 160 -5.87 -15.45 13.75
N MET A 161 -4.79 -14.73 13.44
CA MET A 161 -4.82 -13.39 12.83
C MET A 161 -5.03 -13.43 11.31
N TRP A 162 -4.96 -14.59 10.68
CA TRP A 162 -4.99 -14.72 9.21
C TRP A 162 -6.14 -13.97 8.53
N PRO A 163 -7.40 -14.02 9.04
CA PRO A 163 -8.49 -13.22 8.46
C PRO A 163 -8.23 -11.71 8.49
N GLY A 164 -7.63 -11.21 9.58
CA GLY A 164 -7.26 -9.81 9.72
C GLY A 164 -6.14 -9.40 8.76
N VAL A 165 -5.16 -10.26 8.54
CA VAL A 165 -4.07 -10.02 7.57
C VAL A 165 -4.63 -9.96 6.14
N ILE A 166 -5.50 -10.91 5.76
CA ILE A 166 -6.13 -10.92 4.43
C ILE A 166 -6.98 -9.66 4.22
N THR A 167 -7.81 -9.31 5.20
CA THR A 167 -8.65 -8.11 5.13
C THR A 167 -7.80 -6.85 4.95
N THR A 168 -6.74 -6.70 5.74
CA THR A 168 -5.81 -5.56 5.63
C THR A 168 -5.13 -5.55 4.26
N GLY A 169 -4.75 -6.71 3.74
CA GLY A 169 -4.15 -6.84 2.42
C GLY A 169 -5.08 -6.39 1.30
N LEU A 170 -6.36 -6.78 1.36
CA LEU A 170 -7.38 -6.35 0.39
C LEU A 170 -7.61 -4.83 0.42
N PHE A 171 -7.58 -4.21 1.59
CA PHE A 171 -7.69 -2.76 1.71
C PHE A 171 -6.41 -2.00 1.32
N SER A 172 -5.26 -2.66 1.33
CA SER A 172 -3.97 -2.08 0.95
C SER A 172 -3.66 -2.22 -0.54
N PHE A 173 -4.39 -3.09 -1.25
CA PHE A 173 -4.28 -3.29 -2.70
C PHE A 173 -5.05 -2.22 -3.47
#